data_3b5e414fb172e8f796512d90559d2f14
#
_entry.id   3b5e414fb172e8f796512d90559d2f14
#
_cell.length_a   1.000
_cell.length_b   1.000
_cell.length_c   1.000
_cell.angle_alpha   90.00
_cell.angle_beta   90.00
_cell.angle_gamma   90.00
#
_symmetry.space_group_name_H-M   'P 1'
#
loop_
_entity.id
_entity.type
_entity.pdbx_description
1 polymer ?
#
loop_
_entity_poly.entity_id
_entity_poly.type
_entity_poly.pdbx_seq_one_letter_code
_entity_poly.pdbx_strand_id
1 'polypeptide(L)'
;MASYKSRVIDVTIVNRLRNKGAILVEGAKWCGKTTTCEQHASSILYMSDPDRVKQNLQLADISPRSLLQGETPRLIDEWQMAPKLWDAVRFEVDHRDGFGHFLLTGSAVPAEMEQVHHTGTGRFAWIKMRPMSLYESGESSGAVSLSELFSPDDKPIFAENKATLENIAFLICRGGWPQATFLEGDDALVQAFDYLDAVVKSDISRVDGVSRNETRARLLMRSLARHQGTQAPNTTICEDINVSDDMELSKDTVVSYTNALKKIFVIEDCPAWSPNLRSKTAIRTSDTRYFVDPSIATASLGIGPGDLLNDLETCGLFFETLCIRDLRVYAEALDGSVYHFRTKEGLECDAVIHLRNGSYGLVEVKLGGDRLIEEGAHTLKTVADKIDTTKMKEPSFLMVLTGTSPYAYQRKDGVYVVPITALKN
;
A
#
# COMPACT_ATOMS: atom_id res chain seq x y z
N MET A 1 -16.05 5.92 21.50
CA MET A 1 -15.32 5.83 20.21
C MET A 1 -13.90 5.40 20.52
N ALA A 2 -13.31 4.48 19.74
CA ALA A 2 -11.92 4.13 19.91
C ALA A 2 -11.04 5.39 19.67
N SER A 3 -9.95 5.53 20.45
CA SER A 3 -9.04 6.66 20.26
C SER A 3 -8.31 6.55 18.92
N TYR A 4 -8.05 7.69 18.27
CA TYR A 4 -7.25 7.72 17.04
C TYR A 4 -5.87 7.12 17.30
N LYS A 5 -5.47 6.17 16.44
CA LYS A 5 -4.07 5.68 16.37
C LYS A 5 -3.32 6.53 15.35
N SER A 6 -2.23 7.18 15.79
CA SER A 6 -1.40 8.00 14.90
C SER A 6 -0.89 7.19 13.72
N ARG A 7 -0.90 7.82 12.55
CA ARG A 7 -0.46 7.22 11.30
C ARG A 7 0.92 7.76 10.90
N VAL A 8 1.69 6.93 10.26
CA VAL A 8 3.01 7.35 9.73
C VAL A 8 2.86 8.54 8.78
N ILE A 9 1.78 8.61 8.01
CA ILE A 9 1.53 9.72 7.08
C ILE A 9 1.15 11.04 7.75
N ASP A 10 0.83 11.07 9.05
CA ASP A 10 0.48 12.33 9.75
C ASP A 10 1.58 13.38 9.60
N VAL A 11 2.83 12.96 9.79
CA VAL A 11 4.00 13.84 9.61
C VAL A 11 4.12 14.31 8.17
N THR A 12 3.85 13.43 7.21
CA THR A 12 3.87 13.75 5.77
C THR A 12 2.79 14.78 5.43
N ILE A 13 1.56 14.62 5.93
CA ILE A 13 0.46 15.58 5.75
C ILE A 13 0.88 16.97 6.27
N VAL A 14 1.37 17.04 7.52
CA VAL A 14 1.82 18.31 8.12
C VAL A 14 2.93 18.97 7.30
N ASN A 15 3.90 18.20 6.83
CA ASN A 15 5.00 18.73 6.02
C ASN A 15 4.52 19.22 4.65
N ARG A 16 3.58 18.52 4.01
CA ARG A 16 3.01 18.91 2.71
C ARG A 16 2.09 20.13 2.82
N LEU A 17 1.33 20.29 3.91
CA LEU A 17 0.52 21.48 4.16
C LEU A 17 1.36 22.77 4.25
N ARG A 18 2.66 22.69 4.60
CA ARG A 18 3.57 23.84 4.65
C ARG A 18 4.04 24.31 3.29
N ASN A 19 3.91 23.51 2.23
CA ASN A 19 4.50 23.80 0.91
C ASN A 19 3.60 23.50 -0.29
N LYS A 20 2.35 23.11 -0.04
CA LYS A 20 1.33 22.84 -1.06
C LYS A 20 0.00 23.46 -0.68
N GLY A 21 -0.72 24.00 -1.68
CA GLY A 21 -2.03 24.59 -1.47
C GLY A 21 -3.09 23.56 -1.15
N ALA A 22 -2.98 22.35 -1.72
CA ALA A 22 -3.89 21.25 -1.49
C ALA A 22 -3.15 19.91 -1.39
N ILE A 23 -3.72 18.95 -0.67
CA ILE A 23 -3.25 17.58 -0.57
C ILE A 23 -4.41 16.66 -0.94
N LEU A 24 -4.15 15.70 -1.82
CA LEU A 24 -5.03 14.56 -2.05
C LEU A 24 -4.49 13.33 -1.30
N VAL A 25 -5.31 12.79 -0.41
CA VAL A 25 -5.07 11.51 0.27
C VAL A 25 -5.98 10.46 -0.33
N GLU A 26 -5.38 9.55 -1.10
CA GLU A 26 -6.09 8.48 -1.79
C GLU A 26 -5.71 7.11 -1.22
N GLY A 27 -6.57 6.10 -1.41
CA GLY A 27 -6.31 4.73 -0.95
C GLY A 27 -7.58 3.92 -0.77
N ALA A 28 -7.43 2.65 -0.42
CA ALA A 28 -8.53 1.71 -0.26
C ALA A 28 -9.60 2.23 0.71
N LYS A 29 -10.86 1.84 0.51
CA LYS A 29 -11.90 2.08 1.51
C LYS A 29 -11.48 1.46 2.84
N TRP A 30 -11.95 2.04 3.95
CA TRP A 30 -11.70 1.58 5.33
C TRP A 30 -10.24 1.65 5.81
N CYS A 31 -9.29 2.14 5.02
CA CYS A 31 -7.91 2.30 5.49
C CYS A 31 -7.71 3.49 6.45
N GLY A 32 -8.75 4.32 6.69
CA GLY A 32 -8.76 5.39 7.70
C GLY A 32 -8.51 6.81 7.18
N LYS A 33 -8.62 7.06 5.86
CA LYS A 33 -8.35 8.37 5.22
C LYS A 33 -9.07 9.53 5.88
N THR A 34 -10.41 9.43 5.98
CA THR A 34 -11.25 10.47 6.58
C THR A 34 -10.82 10.79 7.99
N THR A 35 -10.74 9.76 8.86
CA THR A 35 -10.35 9.92 10.27
C THR A 35 -8.96 10.54 10.43
N THR A 36 -8.01 10.17 9.57
CA THR A 36 -6.66 10.77 9.59
C THR A 36 -6.70 12.22 9.13
N CYS A 37 -7.38 12.54 8.03
CA CYS A 37 -7.48 13.93 7.54
C CYS A 37 -8.24 14.85 8.50
N GLU A 38 -9.23 14.34 9.24
CA GLU A 38 -9.95 15.07 10.31
C GLU A 38 -9.00 15.58 11.39
N GLN A 39 -7.90 14.85 11.71
CA GLN A 39 -6.92 15.30 12.72
C GLN A 39 -6.15 16.55 12.30
N HIS A 40 -6.15 16.87 11.00
CA HIS A 40 -5.38 17.97 10.42
C HIS A 40 -6.26 19.08 9.82
N ALA A 41 -7.58 18.92 9.86
CA ALA A 41 -8.54 19.86 9.28
C ALA A 41 -9.10 20.82 10.32
N SER A 42 -9.26 22.11 9.95
CA SER A 42 -9.96 23.12 10.76
C SER A 42 -11.44 23.18 10.44
N SER A 43 -11.85 22.76 9.22
CA SER A 43 -13.25 22.62 8.84
C SER A 43 -13.44 21.45 7.88
N ILE A 44 -14.64 20.87 7.83
CA ILE A 44 -14.90 19.64 7.09
C ILE A 44 -16.17 19.81 6.22
N LEU A 45 -16.07 19.30 5.00
CA LEU A 45 -17.19 19.08 4.09
C LEU A 45 -17.27 17.58 3.78
N TYR A 46 -18.29 16.90 4.28
CA TYR A 46 -18.60 15.52 3.89
C TYR A 46 -19.50 15.54 2.65
N MET A 47 -18.97 15.17 1.48
CA MET A 47 -19.78 15.10 0.26
C MET A 47 -20.85 14.01 0.33
N SER A 48 -20.62 12.96 1.11
CA SER A 48 -21.51 11.83 1.31
C SER A 48 -22.51 11.97 2.47
N ASP A 49 -22.57 13.13 3.15
CA ASP A 49 -23.53 13.40 4.24
C ASP A 49 -24.96 13.12 3.76
N PRO A 50 -25.69 12.14 4.35
CA PRO A 50 -27.03 11.75 3.89
C PRO A 50 -28.02 12.89 3.85
N ASP A 51 -27.92 13.85 4.78
CA ASP A 51 -28.83 14.99 4.88
C ASP A 51 -28.53 16.08 3.84
N ARG A 52 -27.29 16.11 3.32
CA ARG A 52 -26.79 17.19 2.47
C ARG A 52 -26.29 16.73 1.09
N VAL A 53 -26.18 15.44 0.83
CA VAL A 53 -25.57 14.91 -0.40
C VAL A 53 -26.20 15.50 -1.67
N LYS A 54 -27.55 15.59 -1.73
CA LYS A 54 -28.23 16.18 -2.89
C LYS A 54 -27.91 17.64 -3.07
N GLN A 55 -27.91 18.41 -1.96
CA GLN A 55 -27.56 19.84 -1.95
C GLN A 55 -26.11 20.05 -2.33
N ASN A 56 -25.18 19.24 -1.78
CA ASN A 56 -23.75 19.34 -2.07
C ASN A 56 -23.47 19.08 -3.56
N LEU A 57 -24.08 18.04 -4.15
CA LEU A 57 -23.94 17.75 -5.58
C LEU A 57 -24.50 18.88 -6.45
N GLN A 58 -25.66 19.44 -6.10
CA GLN A 58 -26.27 20.56 -6.80
C GLN A 58 -25.41 21.84 -6.72
N LEU A 59 -24.88 22.14 -5.55
CA LEU A 59 -23.96 23.26 -5.34
C LEU A 59 -22.62 23.06 -6.09
N ALA A 60 -22.10 21.84 -6.13
CA ALA A 60 -20.91 21.51 -6.90
C ALA A 60 -21.08 21.77 -8.41
N ASP A 61 -22.31 21.60 -8.93
CA ASP A 61 -22.63 21.89 -10.32
C ASP A 61 -22.81 23.40 -10.61
N ILE A 62 -23.46 24.12 -9.72
CA ILE A 62 -23.87 25.54 -9.95
C ILE A 62 -22.78 26.50 -9.45
N SER A 63 -22.21 26.25 -8.27
CA SER A 63 -21.25 27.13 -7.60
C SER A 63 -20.27 26.34 -6.74
N PRO A 64 -19.36 25.53 -7.33
CA PRO A 64 -18.44 24.66 -6.58
C PRO A 64 -17.61 25.45 -5.55
N ARG A 65 -17.26 26.70 -5.82
CA ARG A 65 -16.51 27.55 -4.90
C ARG A 65 -17.24 27.84 -3.59
N SER A 66 -18.57 27.82 -3.57
CA SER A 66 -19.35 28.00 -2.33
C SER A 66 -19.10 26.88 -1.31
N LEU A 67 -18.79 25.66 -1.78
CA LEU A 67 -18.45 24.50 -0.95
C LEU A 67 -17.04 24.57 -0.35
N LEU A 68 -16.18 25.43 -0.91
CA LEU A 68 -14.79 25.61 -0.48
C LEU A 68 -14.63 26.69 0.62
N GLN A 69 -15.75 27.31 1.06
CA GLN A 69 -15.75 28.29 2.11
C GLN A 69 -15.66 27.62 3.49
N GLY A 70 -14.79 28.13 4.36
CA GLY A 70 -14.55 27.62 5.71
C GLY A 70 -13.13 27.87 6.17
N GLU A 71 -12.86 27.53 7.43
CA GLU A 71 -11.52 27.61 8.00
C GLU A 71 -10.60 26.59 7.32
N THR A 72 -9.33 26.96 7.15
CA THR A 72 -8.31 26.14 6.50
C THR A 72 -7.30 25.58 7.51
N PRO A 73 -6.76 24.37 7.32
CA PRO A 73 -7.03 23.43 6.23
C PRO A 73 -8.48 22.93 6.21
N ARG A 74 -9.12 22.97 5.01
CA ARG A 74 -10.49 22.47 4.85
C ARG A 74 -10.46 21.07 4.25
N LEU A 75 -11.04 20.09 4.94
CA LEU A 75 -11.24 18.75 4.42
C LEU A 75 -12.46 18.69 3.49
N ILE A 76 -12.27 18.10 2.32
CA ILE A 76 -13.33 17.72 1.37
C ILE A 76 -13.29 16.18 1.28
N ASP A 77 -14.19 15.54 2.00
CA ASP A 77 -14.25 14.08 2.08
C ASP A 77 -15.06 13.52 0.91
N GLU A 78 -14.51 12.45 0.27
CA GLU A 78 -15.07 11.78 -0.93
C GLU A 78 -15.25 12.76 -2.11
N TRP A 79 -14.21 13.58 -2.41
CA TRP A 79 -14.22 14.59 -3.46
C TRP A 79 -14.63 14.06 -4.84
N GLN A 80 -14.34 12.79 -5.14
CA GLN A 80 -14.67 12.15 -6.41
C GLN A 80 -16.16 12.04 -6.68
N MET A 81 -17.02 12.26 -5.69
CA MET A 81 -18.48 12.37 -5.90
C MET A 81 -18.86 13.61 -6.73
N ALA A 82 -18.00 14.62 -6.76
CA ALA A 82 -18.19 15.82 -7.56
C ALA A 82 -16.86 16.29 -8.18
N PRO A 83 -16.42 15.69 -9.32
CA PRO A 83 -15.11 15.95 -9.93
C PRO A 83 -14.83 17.44 -10.25
N LYS A 84 -15.87 18.25 -10.48
CA LYS A 84 -15.75 19.71 -10.68
C LYS A 84 -15.11 20.44 -9.50
N LEU A 85 -15.15 19.86 -8.28
CA LEU A 85 -14.47 20.42 -7.11
C LEU A 85 -12.95 20.49 -7.30
N TRP A 86 -12.37 19.60 -8.09
CA TRP A 86 -10.94 19.60 -8.38
C TRP A 86 -10.47 20.92 -9.01
N ASP A 87 -11.15 21.34 -10.08
CA ASP A 87 -10.81 22.59 -10.75
C ASP A 87 -11.11 23.81 -9.88
N ALA A 88 -12.17 23.75 -9.06
CA ALA A 88 -12.49 24.81 -8.12
C ALA A 88 -11.42 24.94 -7.02
N VAL A 89 -10.96 23.83 -6.44
CA VAL A 89 -9.85 23.80 -5.48
C VAL A 89 -8.58 24.36 -6.10
N ARG A 90 -8.22 23.89 -7.31
CA ARG A 90 -7.06 24.42 -8.04
C ARG A 90 -7.14 25.93 -8.20
N PHE A 91 -8.30 26.44 -8.63
CA PHE A 91 -8.52 27.88 -8.80
C PHE A 91 -8.35 28.64 -7.48
N GLU A 92 -8.94 28.14 -6.39
CA GLU A 92 -8.80 28.76 -5.07
C GLU A 92 -7.34 28.77 -4.59
N VAL A 93 -6.59 27.68 -4.80
CA VAL A 93 -5.16 27.60 -4.47
C VAL A 93 -4.34 28.65 -5.22
N ASP A 94 -4.69 28.93 -6.49
CA ASP A 94 -4.00 29.95 -7.30
C ASP A 94 -4.33 31.40 -6.86
N HIS A 95 -5.41 31.62 -6.09
CA HIS A 95 -5.92 32.95 -5.71
C HIS A 95 -5.89 33.21 -4.21
N ARG A 96 -5.47 32.26 -3.40
CA ARG A 96 -5.25 32.42 -1.96
C ARG A 96 -3.77 32.56 -1.65
N ASP A 97 -3.42 33.44 -0.73
CA ASP A 97 -2.04 33.55 -0.25
C ASP A 97 -1.64 32.37 0.63
N GLY A 98 -0.41 31.89 0.46
CA GLY A 98 0.18 30.84 1.28
C GLY A 98 -0.12 29.41 0.82
N PHE A 99 -0.05 28.47 1.75
CA PHE A 99 -0.23 27.04 1.55
C PHE A 99 -1.19 26.44 2.58
N GLY A 100 -1.49 25.14 2.46
CA GLY A 100 -2.27 24.41 3.46
C GLY A 100 -3.76 24.71 3.45
N HIS A 101 -4.36 24.99 2.27
CA HIS A 101 -5.76 25.38 2.20
C HIS A 101 -6.71 24.20 2.24
N PHE A 102 -6.35 23.07 1.55
CA PHE A 102 -7.30 21.98 1.36
C PHE A 102 -6.67 20.61 1.59
N LEU A 103 -7.46 19.73 2.18
CA LEU A 103 -7.28 18.29 2.23
C LEU A 103 -8.43 17.65 1.45
N LEU A 104 -8.14 16.73 0.54
CA LEU A 104 -9.13 15.96 -0.19
C LEU A 104 -8.93 14.48 0.12
N THR A 105 -10.01 13.73 0.33
CA THR A 105 -9.93 12.27 0.42
C THR A 105 -10.67 11.64 -0.73
N GLY A 106 -10.10 10.53 -1.25
CA GLY A 106 -10.72 9.74 -2.31
C GLY A 106 -10.47 8.25 -2.15
N SER A 107 -11.54 7.47 -2.24
CA SER A 107 -11.48 5.99 -2.17
C SER A 107 -11.49 5.32 -3.55
N ALA A 108 -11.55 6.09 -4.61
CA ALA A 108 -11.47 5.63 -5.99
C ALA A 108 -10.94 6.74 -6.90
N VAL A 109 -10.31 6.35 -8.00
CA VAL A 109 -10.00 7.27 -9.09
C VAL A 109 -11.32 7.56 -9.82
N PRO A 110 -11.73 8.84 -9.99
CA PRO A 110 -13.01 9.16 -10.64
C PRO A 110 -13.11 8.55 -12.03
N ALA A 111 -14.29 8.00 -12.37
CA ALA A 111 -14.56 7.50 -13.72
C ALA A 111 -14.56 8.63 -14.76
N GLU A 112 -14.99 9.81 -14.34
CA GLU A 112 -15.17 11.01 -15.16
C GLU A 112 -13.99 11.97 -15.05
N MET A 113 -12.74 11.47 -15.10
CA MET A 113 -11.54 12.33 -15.15
C MET A 113 -11.56 13.29 -16.35
N GLU A 114 -12.37 13.03 -17.38
CA GLU A 114 -12.60 13.94 -18.51
C GLU A 114 -13.26 15.27 -18.09
N GLN A 115 -13.96 15.30 -16.96
CA GLN A 115 -14.53 16.53 -16.38
C GLN A 115 -13.49 17.38 -15.64
N VAL A 116 -12.29 16.82 -15.41
CA VAL A 116 -11.17 17.55 -14.79
C VAL A 116 -10.32 18.16 -15.89
N HIS A 117 -10.45 19.47 -16.08
CA HIS A 117 -9.76 20.20 -17.16
C HIS A 117 -8.26 20.41 -16.90
N HIS A 118 -7.80 20.27 -15.65
CA HIS A 118 -6.43 20.54 -15.24
C HIS A 118 -5.86 19.49 -14.30
N THR A 119 -4.61 19.12 -14.49
CA THR A 119 -3.94 18.05 -13.72
C THR A 119 -3.59 18.43 -12.27
N GLY A 120 -3.74 19.70 -11.87
CA GLY A 120 -3.34 20.17 -10.54
C GLY A 120 -1.83 20.23 -10.30
N THR A 121 -1.01 20.00 -11.33
CA THR A 121 0.45 19.98 -11.26
C THR A 121 0.99 21.24 -10.54
N GLY A 122 1.86 21.02 -9.55
CA GLY A 122 2.48 22.08 -8.74
C GLY A 122 1.64 22.55 -7.55
N ARG A 123 0.31 22.44 -7.58
CA ARG A 123 -0.63 22.90 -6.56
C ARG A 123 -0.96 21.83 -5.52
N PHE A 124 -1.06 20.57 -6.00
CA PHE A 124 -1.42 19.43 -5.18
C PHE A 124 -0.20 18.58 -4.79
N ALA A 125 -0.22 18.06 -3.57
CA ALA A 125 0.54 16.89 -3.19
C ALA A 125 -0.38 15.65 -3.23
N TRP A 126 0.17 14.52 -3.61
CA TRP A 126 -0.51 13.22 -3.66
C TRP A 126 0.09 12.32 -2.61
N ILE A 127 -0.74 11.78 -1.74
CA ILE A 127 -0.34 10.86 -0.68
C ILE A 127 -1.20 9.60 -0.81
N LYS A 128 -0.56 8.43 -0.88
CA LYS A 128 -1.26 7.17 -0.89
C LYS A 128 -1.34 6.60 0.53
N MET A 129 -2.54 6.48 1.06
CA MET A 129 -2.79 5.88 2.36
C MET A 129 -3.15 4.40 2.20
N ARG A 130 -2.40 3.54 2.88
CA ARG A 130 -2.61 2.09 2.92
C ARG A 130 -3.24 1.66 4.25
N PRO A 131 -3.71 0.41 4.39
CA PRO A 131 -4.01 -0.16 5.69
C PRO A 131 -2.85 0.02 6.66
N MET A 132 -3.09 -0.07 7.95
CA MET A 132 -2.09 0.20 9.00
C MET A 132 -0.93 -0.78 8.90
N SER A 133 0.30 -0.26 9.00
CA SER A 133 1.49 -1.08 9.26
C SER A 133 1.44 -1.70 10.66
N LEU A 134 2.29 -2.68 10.93
CA LEU A 134 2.40 -3.28 12.26
C LEU A 134 2.85 -2.25 13.32
N TYR A 135 3.63 -1.25 12.93
CA TYR A 135 4.00 -0.16 13.83
C TYR A 135 2.81 0.73 14.18
N GLU A 136 1.99 1.11 13.19
CA GLU A 136 0.80 1.94 13.40
C GLU A 136 -0.28 1.22 14.23
N SER A 137 -0.41 -0.09 14.04
CA SER A 137 -1.40 -0.89 14.78
C SER A 137 -0.94 -1.28 16.18
N GLY A 138 0.37 -1.20 16.46
CA GLY A 138 0.97 -1.43 17.79
C GLY A 138 1.60 -2.80 17.97
N GLU A 139 1.72 -3.61 16.92
CA GLU A 139 2.38 -4.92 16.94
C GLU A 139 3.89 -4.86 16.67
N SER A 140 4.38 -3.74 16.14
CA SER A 140 5.82 -3.49 16.07
C SER A 140 6.28 -2.58 17.21
N SER A 141 7.39 -2.96 17.85
CA SER A 141 8.04 -2.16 18.89
C SER A 141 8.69 -0.88 18.34
N GLY A 142 8.99 -0.84 17.03
CA GLY A 142 9.72 0.26 16.39
C GLY A 142 11.16 0.42 16.88
N ALA A 143 11.77 -0.64 17.41
CA ALA A 143 13.14 -0.60 17.92
C ALA A 143 14.19 -0.42 16.80
N VAL A 144 13.83 -0.76 15.56
CA VAL A 144 14.66 -0.54 14.37
C VAL A 144 13.96 0.46 13.47
N SER A 145 14.63 1.57 13.18
CA SER A 145 14.11 2.60 12.27
C SER A 145 14.68 2.43 10.86
N LEU A 146 13.80 2.39 9.85
CA LEU A 146 14.21 2.37 8.46
C LEU A 146 15.02 3.63 8.09
N SER A 147 14.67 4.79 8.64
CA SER A 147 15.41 6.03 8.41
C SER A 147 16.85 5.97 8.95
N GLU A 148 17.05 5.32 10.10
CA GLU A 148 18.39 5.11 10.68
C GLU A 148 19.23 4.14 9.84
N LEU A 149 18.63 3.13 9.21
CA LEU A 149 19.34 2.23 8.28
C LEU A 149 19.88 2.95 7.05
N PHE A 150 19.24 4.03 6.61
CA PHE A 150 19.74 4.88 5.52
C PHE A 150 20.89 5.80 5.92
N SER A 151 21.00 6.11 7.20
CA SER A 151 22.07 6.94 7.77
C SER A 151 22.50 6.32 9.10
N PRO A 152 23.13 5.14 9.04
CA PRO A 152 23.43 4.38 10.24
C PRO A 152 24.41 5.16 11.14
N ASP A 153 23.99 5.38 12.38
CA ASP A 153 24.91 5.68 13.47
C ASP A 153 25.70 4.40 13.76
N ASP A 154 26.94 4.53 14.25
CA ASP A 154 27.80 3.40 14.65
C ASP A 154 27.25 2.58 15.85
N LYS A 155 25.96 2.70 16.14
CA LYS A 155 25.30 1.97 17.23
C LYS A 155 24.86 0.60 16.75
N PRO A 156 25.24 -0.46 17.47
CA PRO A 156 24.75 -1.80 17.14
C PRO A 156 23.24 -1.86 17.31
N ILE A 157 22.55 -2.37 16.28
CA ILE A 157 21.13 -2.67 16.35
C ILE A 157 20.98 -3.95 17.16
N PHE A 158 20.17 -3.89 18.22
CA PHE A 158 19.74 -5.05 18.98
C PHE A 158 18.36 -4.82 19.55
N ALA A 159 17.43 -5.72 19.26
CA ALA A 159 16.10 -5.72 19.85
C ALA A 159 15.58 -7.16 19.97
N GLU A 160 14.92 -7.46 21.07
CA GLU A 160 14.22 -8.75 21.24
C GLU A 160 12.90 -8.74 20.46
N ASN A 161 12.55 -9.89 19.90
CA ASN A 161 11.28 -10.16 19.28
C ASN A 161 10.62 -11.39 19.95
N LYS A 162 9.34 -11.26 20.30
CA LYS A 162 8.54 -12.34 20.92
C LYS A 162 7.47 -12.88 19.98
N ALA A 163 7.37 -12.36 18.76
CA ALA A 163 6.37 -12.81 17.81
C ALA A 163 6.60 -14.28 17.41
N THR A 164 5.56 -15.07 17.53
CA THR A 164 5.55 -16.47 17.07
C THR A 164 4.99 -16.57 15.67
N LEU A 165 5.09 -17.75 15.05
CA LEU A 165 4.52 -17.98 13.74
C LEU A 165 2.98 -17.87 13.74
N GLU A 166 2.35 -18.28 14.84
CA GLU A 166 0.91 -18.13 15.05
C GLU A 166 0.50 -16.66 15.10
N ASN A 167 1.29 -15.81 15.77
CA ASN A 167 1.06 -14.37 15.77
C ASN A 167 1.16 -13.80 14.34
N ILE A 168 2.18 -14.18 13.58
CA ILE A 168 2.36 -13.73 12.20
C ILE A 168 1.19 -14.19 11.31
N ALA A 169 0.78 -15.46 11.41
CA ALA A 169 -0.36 -15.99 10.67
C ALA A 169 -1.67 -15.23 11.00
N PHE A 170 -1.90 -14.93 12.29
CA PHE A 170 -3.03 -14.11 12.72
C PHE A 170 -2.97 -12.71 12.12
N LEU A 171 -1.82 -12.01 12.18
CA LEU A 171 -1.65 -10.65 11.67
C LEU A 171 -1.83 -10.57 10.15
N ILE A 172 -1.40 -11.61 9.41
CA ILE A 172 -1.64 -11.75 7.97
C ILE A 172 -3.17 -11.80 7.69
N CYS A 173 -3.91 -12.63 8.42
CA CYS A 173 -5.35 -12.81 8.23
C CYS A 173 -6.19 -11.63 8.72
N ARG A 174 -5.80 -10.99 9.84
CA ARG A 174 -6.47 -9.80 10.36
C ARG A 174 -6.29 -8.60 9.44
N GLY A 175 -5.10 -8.45 8.88
CA GLY A 175 -4.72 -7.27 8.12
C GLY A 175 -4.51 -6.00 8.97
N GLY A 176 -4.29 -4.89 8.24
CA GLY A 176 -4.06 -3.56 8.83
C GLY A 176 -5.29 -2.65 8.79
N TRP A 177 -6.50 -3.17 8.70
CA TRP A 177 -7.73 -2.39 8.72
C TRP A 177 -7.92 -1.74 10.09
N PRO A 178 -8.06 -0.40 10.18
CA PRO A 178 -8.11 0.28 11.48
C PRO A 178 -9.10 -0.35 12.46
N GLN A 179 -10.31 -0.68 12.01
CA GLN A 179 -11.31 -1.29 12.88
C GLN A 179 -10.89 -2.67 13.38
N ALA A 180 -10.28 -3.50 12.52
CA ALA A 180 -9.81 -4.82 12.92
C ALA A 180 -8.71 -4.74 14.00
N THR A 181 -7.93 -3.65 14.04
CA THR A 181 -6.86 -3.47 15.04
C THR A 181 -7.36 -3.11 16.45
N PHE A 182 -8.65 -2.89 16.62
CA PHE A 182 -9.30 -2.70 17.93
C PHE A 182 -10.08 -3.93 18.39
N LEU A 183 -10.12 -4.99 17.59
CA LEU A 183 -10.83 -6.22 17.84
C LEU A 183 -9.84 -7.37 18.10
N GLU A 184 -10.31 -8.44 18.70
CA GLU A 184 -9.53 -9.62 19.03
C GLU A 184 -10.15 -10.88 18.42
N GLY A 185 -9.36 -11.93 18.27
CA GLY A 185 -9.82 -13.25 17.81
C GLY A 185 -10.59 -13.19 16.49
N ASP A 186 -11.68 -13.94 16.42
CA ASP A 186 -12.49 -14.10 15.20
C ASP A 186 -13.19 -12.80 14.79
N ASP A 187 -13.53 -11.92 15.73
CA ASP A 187 -14.15 -10.62 15.41
C ASP A 187 -13.21 -9.73 14.61
N ALA A 188 -11.90 -9.83 14.84
CA ALA A 188 -10.89 -9.13 14.06
C ALA A 188 -10.72 -9.73 12.65
N LEU A 189 -10.80 -11.06 12.54
CA LEU A 189 -10.61 -11.78 11.27
C LEU A 189 -11.78 -11.57 10.29
N VAL A 190 -13.00 -11.48 10.79
CA VAL A 190 -14.21 -11.31 9.94
C VAL A 190 -14.17 -10.02 9.12
N GLN A 191 -13.46 -8.98 9.59
CA GLN A 191 -13.38 -7.69 8.92
C GLN A 191 -12.81 -7.78 7.48
N ALA A 192 -11.88 -8.69 7.25
CA ALA A 192 -11.30 -8.91 5.93
C ALA A 192 -12.31 -9.57 4.95
N PHE A 193 -13.14 -10.49 5.46
CA PHE A 193 -14.22 -11.12 4.68
C PHE A 193 -15.30 -10.11 4.31
N ASP A 194 -15.73 -9.27 5.26
CA ASP A 194 -16.70 -8.22 5.03
C ASP A 194 -16.19 -7.18 4.01
N TYR A 195 -14.88 -6.85 4.08
CA TYR A 195 -14.24 -5.99 3.09
C TYR A 195 -14.28 -6.62 1.68
N LEU A 196 -13.88 -7.89 1.55
CA LEU A 196 -13.93 -8.62 0.28
C LEU A 196 -15.35 -8.63 -0.29
N ASP A 197 -16.35 -8.90 0.54
CA ASP A 197 -17.76 -8.91 0.16
C ASP A 197 -18.22 -7.56 -0.38
N ALA A 198 -17.85 -6.46 0.29
CA ALA A 198 -18.17 -5.12 -0.18
C ALA A 198 -17.50 -4.79 -1.52
N VAL A 199 -16.22 -5.18 -1.71
CA VAL A 199 -15.49 -5.00 -2.96
C VAL A 199 -16.19 -5.71 -4.12
N VAL A 200 -16.49 -7.00 -3.99
CA VAL A 200 -17.03 -7.81 -5.10
C VAL A 200 -18.49 -7.54 -5.38
N LYS A 201 -19.31 -7.24 -4.36
CA LYS A 201 -20.74 -6.96 -4.51
C LYS A 201 -21.05 -5.56 -5.04
N SER A 202 -20.17 -4.58 -4.74
CA SER A 202 -20.51 -3.18 -4.96
C SER A 202 -19.38 -2.38 -5.61
N ASP A 203 -18.21 -2.32 -4.98
CA ASP A 203 -17.21 -1.31 -5.29
C ASP A 203 -16.57 -1.48 -6.66
N ILE A 204 -16.32 -2.73 -7.07
CA ILE A 204 -15.71 -3.04 -8.37
C ILE A 204 -16.58 -2.60 -9.57
N SER A 205 -17.90 -2.50 -9.40
CA SER A 205 -18.83 -2.04 -10.44
C SER A 205 -19.06 -0.53 -10.39
N ARG A 206 -19.01 0.05 -9.20
CA ARG A 206 -19.26 1.49 -9.00
C ARG A 206 -18.15 2.38 -9.52
N VAL A 207 -16.91 1.87 -9.58
CA VAL A 207 -15.73 2.68 -9.89
C VAL A 207 -15.76 3.32 -11.29
N ASP A 208 -16.41 2.66 -12.26
CA ASP A 208 -16.49 3.13 -13.64
C ASP A 208 -17.88 2.90 -14.28
N GLY A 209 -18.89 2.57 -13.45
CA GLY A 209 -20.26 2.33 -13.91
C GLY A 209 -20.45 1.04 -14.71
N VAL A 210 -19.40 0.23 -14.88
CA VAL A 210 -19.48 -1.05 -15.59
C VAL A 210 -20.01 -2.13 -14.65
N SER A 211 -21.17 -2.70 -14.97
CA SER A 211 -21.70 -3.83 -14.20
C SER A 211 -20.78 -5.05 -14.30
N ARG A 212 -20.34 -5.57 -13.16
CA ARG A 212 -19.47 -6.75 -13.06
C ARG A 212 -20.16 -7.88 -12.32
N ASN A 213 -19.97 -9.09 -12.82
CA ASN A 213 -20.54 -10.29 -12.21
C ASN A 213 -19.76 -10.64 -10.93
N GLU A 214 -20.48 -10.80 -9.81
CA GLU A 214 -19.90 -11.10 -8.50
C GLU A 214 -19.11 -12.42 -8.50
N THR A 215 -19.65 -13.49 -9.10
CA THR A 215 -18.97 -14.80 -9.15
C THR A 215 -17.65 -14.71 -9.90
N ARG A 216 -17.64 -14.00 -11.04
CA ARG A 216 -16.41 -13.76 -11.81
C ARG A 216 -15.40 -12.92 -11.02
N ALA A 217 -15.86 -11.90 -10.28
CA ALA A 217 -15.00 -11.10 -9.43
C ALA A 217 -14.36 -11.95 -8.31
N ARG A 218 -15.13 -12.84 -7.67
CA ARG A 218 -14.59 -13.77 -6.64
C ARG A 218 -13.56 -14.73 -7.21
N LEU A 219 -13.83 -15.32 -8.37
CA LEU A 219 -12.87 -16.21 -9.04
C LEU A 219 -11.56 -15.49 -9.40
N LEU A 220 -11.67 -14.26 -9.92
CA LEU A 220 -10.51 -13.43 -10.20
C LEU A 220 -9.72 -13.12 -8.93
N MET A 221 -10.39 -12.68 -7.85
CA MET A 221 -9.73 -12.38 -6.57
C MET A 221 -9.03 -13.62 -6.02
N ARG A 222 -9.65 -14.80 -6.14
CA ARG A 222 -9.06 -16.07 -5.72
C ARG A 222 -7.81 -16.44 -6.54
N SER A 223 -7.86 -16.29 -7.87
CA SER A 223 -6.68 -16.51 -8.72
C SER A 223 -5.56 -15.50 -8.39
N LEU A 224 -5.89 -14.22 -8.24
CA LEU A 224 -4.91 -13.20 -7.84
C LEU A 224 -4.29 -13.50 -6.46
N ALA A 225 -5.06 -14.05 -5.52
CA ALA A 225 -4.55 -14.45 -4.20
C ALA A 225 -3.50 -15.57 -4.30
N ARG A 226 -3.69 -16.54 -5.19
CA ARG A 226 -2.72 -17.61 -5.45
C ARG A 226 -1.40 -17.12 -6.06
N HIS A 227 -1.43 -15.97 -6.70
CA HIS A 227 -0.29 -15.37 -7.41
C HIS A 227 0.23 -14.09 -6.74
N GLN A 228 0.04 -13.95 -5.42
CA GLN A 228 0.63 -12.82 -4.68
C GLN A 228 2.15 -12.83 -4.79
N GLY A 229 2.76 -11.65 -4.89
CA GLY A 229 4.21 -11.52 -4.98
C GLY A 229 4.80 -12.05 -6.29
N THR A 230 3.98 -12.29 -7.33
CA THR A 230 4.47 -12.83 -8.61
C THR A 230 4.20 -11.91 -9.79
N GLN A 231 4.86 -12.21 -10.91
CA GLN A 231 4.67 -11.56 -12.21
C GLN A 231 3.73 -12.37 -13.11
N ALA A 232 2.78 -13.12 -12.53
CA ALA A 232 1.86 -13.96 -13.30
C ALA A 232 1.14 -13.15 -14.39
N PRO A 233 1.24 -13.55 -15.68
CA PRO A 233 0.58 -12.85 -16.76
C PRO A 233 -0.94 -13.05 -16.71
N ASN A 234 -1.69 -12.15 -17.32
CA ASN A 234 -3.16 -12.26 -17.36
C ASN A 234 -3.66 -13.53 -18.06
N THR A 235 -2.83 -14.17 -18.88
CA THR A 235 -3.13 -15.49 -19.48
C THR A 235 -3.21 -16.57 -18.42
N THR A 236 -2.26 -16.63 -17.50
CA THR A 236 -2.30 -17.60 -16.39
C THR A 236 -3.50 -17.38 -15.48
N ILE A 237 -3.85 -16.12 -15.21
CA ILE A 237 -5.08 -15.78 -14.45
C ILE A 237 -6.34 -16.25 -15.20
N CYS A 238 -6.38 -16.09 -16.53
CA CYS A 238 -7.49 -16.62 -17.36
C CYS A 238 -7.56 -18.15 -17.28
N GLU A 239 -6.43 -18.83 -17.39
CA GLU A 239 -6.34 -20.30 -17.34
C GLU A 239 -6.83 -20.83 -15.99
N ASP A 240 -6.44 -20.19 -14.89
CA ASP A 240 -6.90 -20.55 -13.54
C ASP A 240 -8.43 -20.47 -13.38
N ILE A 241 -9.07 -19.50 -14.04
CA ILE A 241 -10.50 -19.25 -13.90
C ILE A 241 -11.30 -20.12 -14.85
N ASN A 242 -10.79 -20.42 -16.06
CA ASN A 242 -11.49 -21.10 -17.13
C ASN A 242 -11.40 -22.64 -17.04
N VAL A 243 -11.28 -23.19 -15.83
CA VAL A 243 -11.23 -24.66 -15.61
C VAL A 243 -12.57 -25.35 -15.94
N SER A 244 -13.70 -24.60 -16.02
CA SER A 244 -15.03 -25.13 -16.37
C SER A 244 -15.63 -24.40 -17.57
N ASP A 245 -16.14 -25.15 -18.55
CA ASP A 245 -16.71 -24.64 -19.82
C ASP A 245 -17.86 -23.62 -19.66
N ASP A 246 -18.51 -23.55 -18.48
CA ASP A 246 -19.67 -22.71 -18.26
C ASP A 246 -19.36 -21.24 -17.92
N MET A 247 -18.10 -20.87 -17.66
CA MET A 247 -17.72 -19.50 -17.26
C MET A 247 -16.40 -19.03 -17.88
N GLU A 248 -16.32 -19.03 -19.19
CA GLU A 248 -15.12 -18.53 -19.88
C GLU A 248 -14.96 -17.00 -19.68
N LEU A 249 -13.81 -16.61 -19.13
CA LEU A 249 -13.38 -15.23 -19.04
C LEU A 249 -12.37 -14.91 -20.12
N SER A 250 -12.66 -13.94 -20.95
CA SER A 250 -11.68 -13.44 -21.93
C SER A 250 -10.56 -12.67 -21.21
N LYS A 251 -9.38 -12.61 -21.84
CA LYS A 251 -8.24 -11.80 -21.37
C LYS A 251 -8.64 -10.34 -21.13
N ASP A 252 -9.46 -9.76 -22.01
CA ASP A 252 -9.91 -8.37 -21.88
C ASP A 252 -10.81 -8.19 -20.65
N THR A 253 -11.63 -9.19 -20.32
CA THR A 253 -12.43 -9.18 -19.10
C THR A 253 -11.54 -9.21 -17.86
N VAL A 254 -10.51 -10.07 -17.80
CA VAL A 254 -9.54 -10.11 -16.69
C VAL A 254 -8.83 -8.75 -16.55
N VAL A 255 -8.40 -8.14 -17.66
CA VAL A 255 -7.78 -6.80 -17.67
C VAL A 255 -8.75 -5.75 -17.11
N SER A 256 -10.02 -5.75 -17.58
CA SER A 256 -11.04 -4.80 -17.10
C SER A 256 -11.28 -4.89 -15.60
N TYR A 257 -11.44 -6.11 -15.07
CA TYR A 257 -11.65 -6.32 -13.64
C TYR A 257 -10.41 -5.95 -12.82
N THR A 258 -9.21 -6.35 -13.28
CA THR A 258 -7.94 -5.99 -12.61
C THR A 258 -7.74 -4.48 -12.56
N ASN A 259 -8.05 -3.77 -13.65
CA ASN A 259 -7.96 -2.31 -13.69
C ASN A 259 -8.97 -1.65 -12.74
N ALA A 260 -10.19 -2.20 -12.63
CA ALA A 260 -11.15 -1.71 -11.65
C ALA A 260 -10.65 -1.89 -10.21
N LEU A 261 -10.08 -3.06 -9.87
CA LEU A 261 -9.48 -3.31 -8.56
C LEU A 261 -8.31 -2.35 -8.25
N LYS A 262 -7.49 -1.99 -9.26
CA LYS A 262 -6.44 -0.97 -9.11
C LYS A 262 -7.02 0.42 -8.86
N LYS A 263 -8.09 0.80 -9.57
CA LYS A 263 -8.76 2.10 -9.41
C LYS A 263 -9.39 2.29 -8.03
N ILE A 264 -9.77 1.21 -7.34
CA ILE A 264 -10.29 1.24 -5.96
C ILE A 264 -9.22 0.89 -4.92
N PHE A 265 -7.94 0.87 -5.33
CA PHE A 265 -6.78 0.63 -4.47
C PHE A 265 -6.78 -0.72 -3.73
N VAL A 266 -7.39 -1.76 -4.32
CA VAL A 266 -7.36 -3.14 -3.79
C VAL A 266 -6.08 -3.85 -4.22
N ILE A 267 -5.59 -3.54 -5.42
CA ILE A 267 -4.34 -4.03 -5.99
C ILE A 267 -3.35 -2.88 -6.13
N GLU A 268 -2.11 -3.13 -5.77
CA GLU A 268 -0.99 -2.22 -5.97
C GLU A 268 0.21 -2.97 -6.54
N ASP A 269 0.58 -2.64 -7.78
CA ASP A 269 1.75 -3.24 -8.42
C ASP A 269 3.04 -2.70 -7.79
N CYS A 270 4.08 -3.54 -7.76
CA CYS A 270 5.44 -3.19 -7.40
C CYS A 270 6.28 -3.13 -8.66
N PRO A 271 6.73 -1.94 -9.09
CA PRO A 271 7.47 -1.79 -10.33
C PRO A 271 8.88 -2.40 -10.21
N ALA A 272 9.44 -2.77 -11.37
CA ALA A 272 10.79 -3.29 -11.43
C ALA A 272 11.81 -2.17 -11.20
N TRP A 273 12.82 -2.45 -10.37
CA TRP A 273 13.98 -1.61 -10.17
C TRP A 273 15.12 -1.97 -11.13
N SER A 274 15.96 -1.00 -11.46
CA SER A 274 17.20 -1.26 -12.19
C SER A 274 18.30 -0.35 -11.66
N PRO A 275 19.48 -0.90 -11.36
CA PRO A 275 20.65 -0.12 -10.98
C PRO A 275 21.19 0.77 -12.10
N ASN A 276 20.74 0.56 -13.32
CA ASN A 276 21.13 1.34 -14.49
C ASN A 276 20.10 2.43 -14.78
N LEU A 277 20.44 3.70 -14.56
CA LEU A 277 19.56 4.85 -14.78
C LEU A 277 18.93 4.91 -16.21
N ARG A 278 19.58 4.32 -17.22
CA ARG A 278 19.10 4.26 -18.60
C ARG A 278 18.75 2.84 -19.05
N SER A 279 18.43 1.94 -18.11
CA SER A 279 18.13 0.56 -18.44
C SER A 279 16.78 0.42 -19.15
N LYS A 280 16.81 -0.14 -20.34
CA LYS A 280 15.60 -0.59 -21.04
C LYS A 280 14.98 -1.82 -20.36
N THR A 281 15.75 -2.54 -19.55
CA THR A 281 15.31 -3.77 -18.86
C THR A 281 14.23 -3.44 -17.81
N ALA A 282 14.43 -2.40 -17.00
CA ALA A 282 13.42 -1.99 -16.01
C ALA A 282 12.06 -1.65 -16.65
N ILE A 283 12.07 -1.03 -17.83
CA ILE A 283 10.83 -0.69 -18.55
C ILE A 283 10.14 -1.94 -19.14
N ARG A 284 10.91 -2.99 -19.41
CA ARG A 284 10.41 -4.23 -20.06
C ARG A 284 10.10 -5.35 -19.07
N THR A 285 10.52 -5.22 -17.83
CA THR A 285 10.23 -6.19 -16.77
C THR A 285 8.82 -5.93 -16.25
N SER A 286 8.03 -7.00 -16.12
CA SER A 286 6.66 -6.90 -15.60
C SER A 286 6.69 -6.53 -14.12
N ASP A 287 5.71 -5.74 -13.70
CA ASP A 287 5.51 -5.44 -12.29
C ASP A 287 5.11 -6.69 -11.51
N THR A 288 5.53 -6.78 -10.26
CA THR A 288 5.04 -7.77 -9.32
C THR A 288 3.71 -7.28 -8.72
N ARG A 289 2.73 -8.18 -8.63
CA ARG A 289 1.38 -7.81 -8.21
C ARG A 289 1.12 -8.19 -6.77
N TYR A 290 0.58 -7.22 -5.99
CA TYR A 290 0.17 -7.44 -4.62
C TYR A 290 -1.25 -6.92 -4.38
N PHE A 291 -1.98 -7.55 -3.49
CA PHE A 291 -3.06 -6.84 -2.80
C PHE A 291 -2.45 -5.77 -1.87
N VAL A 292 -3.22 -4.73 -1.61
CA VAL A 292 -2.78 -3.64 -0.72
C VAL A 292 -2.63 -4.12 0.73
N ASP A 293 -3.25 -5.25 1.06
CA ASP A 293 -3.20 -5.90 2.37
C ASP A 293 -3.31 -7.42 2.22
N PRO A 294 -2.51 -8.23 2.94
CA PRO A 294 -2.50 -9.69 2.81
C PRO A 294 -3.83 -10.35 3.22
N SER A 295 -4.60 -9.73 4.09
CA SER A 295 -5.90 -10.25 4.53
C SER A 295 -6.93 -10.37 3.42
N ILE A 296 -6.78 -9.57 2.35
CA ILE A 296 -7.61 -9.71 1.14
C ILE A 296 -7.34 -11.05 0.46
N ALA A 297 -6.07 -11.50 0.44
CA ALA A 297 -5.70 -12.78 -0.15
C ALA A 297 -6.26 -13.95 0.68
N THR A 298 -6.10 -13.94 2.00
CA THR A 298 -6.63 -15.00 2.88
C THR A 298 -8.15 -15.06 2.80
N ALA A 299 -8.85 -13.93 2.83
CA ALA A 299 -10.30 -13.87 2.65
C ALA A 299 -10.73 -14.40 1.27
N SER A 300 -10.00 -14.07 0.18
CA SER A 300 -10.29 -14.54 -1.17
C SER A 300 -10.12 -16.05 -1.32
N LEU A 301 -9.21 -16.66 -0.58
CA LEU A 301 -9.04 -18.12 -0.53
C LEU A 301 -10.01 -18.79 0.45
N GLY A 302 -10.61 -18.05 1.37
CA GLY A 302 -11.49 -18.57 2.43
C GLY A 302 -10.71 -19.31 3.51
N ILE A 303 -9.50 -18.85 3.84
CA ILE A 303 -8.59 -19.49 4.80
C ILE A 303 -8.34 -18.58 6.02
N GLY A 304 -7.98 -19.23 7.12
CA GLY A 304 -7.64 -18.58 8.39
C GLY A 304 -6.20 -18.85 8.86
N PRO A 305 -5.81 -18.37 10.05
CA PRO A 305 -4.46 -18.54 10.58
C PRO A 305 -4.01 -20.01 10.67
N GLY A 306 -4.93 -20.93 11.03
CA GLY A 306 -4.63 -22.36 11.13
C GLY A 306 -4.25 -22.98 9.79
N ASP A 307 -4.86 -22.54 8.69
CA ASP A 307 -4.54 -23.04 7.34
C ASP A 307 -3.14 -22.59 6.92
N LEU A 308 -2.76 -21.33 7.24
CA LEU A 308 -1.41 -20.81 6.98
C LEU A 308 -0.32 -21.57 7.75
N LEU A 309 -0.62 -22.00 8.96
CA LEU A 309 0.32 -22.80 9.75
C LEU A 309 0.52 -24.23 9.18
N ASN A 310 -0.47 -24.74 8.46
CA ASN A 310 -0.40 -26.03 7.78
C ASN A 310 0.25 -25.94 6.37
N ASP A 311 0.33 -24.72 5.80
CA ASP A 311 0.95 -24.46 4.49
C ASP A 311 1.91 -23.27 4.59
N LEU A 312 3.14 -23.55 5.01
CA LEU A 312 4.17 -22.53 5.21
C LEU A 312 4.64 -21.86 3.92
N GLU A 313 4.46 -22.47 2.76
CA GLU A 313 4.76 -21.87 1.46
C GLU A 313 3.78 -20.73 1.18
N THR A 314 2.48 -20.99 1.29
CA THR A 314 1.43 -19.95 1.19
C THR A 314 1.58 -18.89 2.28
N CYS A 315 1.90 -19.30 3.52
CA CYS A 315 2.19 -18.35 4.60
C CYS A 315 3.34 -17.41 4.24
N GLY A 316 4.40 -17.92 3.61
CA GLY A 316 5.55 -17.14 3.15
C GLY A 316 5.16 -16.07 2.12
N LEU A 317 4.35 -16.42 1.11
CA LEU A 317 3.86 -15.48 0.09
C LEU A 317 3.02 -14.34 0.71
N PHE A 318 2.17 -14.66 1.68
CA PHE A 318 1.34 -13.64 2.33
C PHE A 318 2.11 -12.84 3.36
N PHE A 319 3.11 -13.43 3.99
CA PHE A 319 4.07 -12.70 4.82
C PHE A 319 4.86 -11.68 4.01
N GLU A 320 5.29 -12.04 2.80
CA GLU A 320 5.91 -11.08 1.88
C GLU A 320 4.95 -9.92 1.55
N THR A 321 3.68 -10.20 1.25
CA THR A 321 2.66 -9.16 1.01
C THR A 321 2.50 -8.24 2.22
N LEU A 322 2.52 -8.77 3.46
CA LEU A 322 2.51 -7.99 4.70
C LEU A 322 3.74 -7.08 4.80
N CYS A 323 4.93 -7.63 4.56
CA CYS A 323 6.18 -6.87 4.60
C CYS A 323 6.21 -5.76 3.53
N ILE A 324 5.79 -6.05 2.30
CA ILE A 324 5.73 -5.05 1.22
C ILE A 324 4.75 -3.92 1.57
N ARG A 325 3.59 -4.22 2.19
CA ARG A 325 2.66 -3.19 2.69
C ARG A 325 3.37 -2.25 3.67
N ASP A 326 4.03 -2.80 4.69
CA ASP A 326 4.68 -2.03 5.74
C ASP A 326 5.87 -1.23 5.18
N LEU A 327 6.71 -1.85 4.36
CA LEU A 327 7.83 -1.17 3.70
C LEU A 327 7.36 0.01 2.83
N ARG A 328 6.22 -0.11 2.15
CA ARG A 328 5.62 0.99 1.38
C ARG A 328 5.17 2.15 2.28
N VAL A 329 4.56 1.84 3.42
CA VAL A 329 4.16 2.86 4.41
C VAL A 329 5.38 3.60 4.92
N TYR A 330 6.43 2.87 5.29
CA TYR A 330 7.66 3.47 5.85
C TYR A 330 8.48 4.21 4.79
N ALA A 331 8.61 3.67 3.59
CA ALA A 331 9.36 4.31 2.50
C ALA A 331 8.72 5.63 2.06
N GLU A 332 7.38 5.70 1.98
CA GLU A 332 6.68 6.93 1.59
C GLU A 332 6.90 8.07 2.60
N ALA A 333 7.01 7.76 3.88
CA ALA A 333 7.36 8.73 4.92
C ALA A 333 8.78 9.31 4.76
N LEU A 334 9.65 8.59 4.07
CA LEU A 334 11.03 8.98 3.76
C LEU A 334 11.19 9.56 2.34
N ASP A 335 10.08 9.94 1.69
CA ASP A 335 10.08 10.36 0.28
C ASP A 335 10.68 9.29 -0.66
N GLY A 336 10.48 8.02 -0.35
CA GLY A 336 10.97 6.86 -1.09
C GLY A 336 9.84 6.04 -1.72
N SER A 337 10.24 5.02 -2.46
CA SER A 337 9.35 4.03 -3.09
C SER A 337 9.94 2.64 -2.98
N VAL A 338 9.06 1.63 -3.00
CA VAL A 338 9.44 0.23 -2.98
C VAL A 338 9.33 -0.34 -4.40
N TYR A 339 10.34 -1.06 -4.80
CA TYR A 339 10.48 -1.74 -6.08
C TYR A 339 10.83 -3.20 -5.85
N HIS A 340 10.64 -4.07 -6.84
CA HIS A 340 11.25 -5.40 -6.88
C HIS A 340 12.45 -5.41 -7.82
N PHE A 341 13.38 -6.36 -7.64
CA PHE A 341 14.48 -6.57 -8.55
C PHE A 341 14.54 -8.01 -9.02
N ARG A 342 14.65 -8.21 -10.35
CA ARG A 342 14.82 -9.54 -10.93
C ARG A 342 15.66 -9.47 -12.19
N THR A 343 16.63 -10.39 -12.30
CA THR A 343 17.43 -10.59 -13.51
C THR A 343 16.82 -11.68 -14.40
N LYS A 344 17.29 -11.75 -15.63
CA LYS A 344 16.88 -12.81 -16.57
C LYS A 344 17.33 -14.19 -16.14
N GLU A 345 18.42 -14.26 -15.38
CA GLU A 345 19.02 -15.49 -14.84
C GLU A 345 18.31 -15.99 -13.58
N GLY A 346 17.26 -15.30 -13.13
CA GLY A 346 16.45 -15.68 -11.98
C GLY A 346 16.98 -15.19 -10.62
N LEU A 347 18.03 -14.35 -10.58
CA LEU A 347 18.42 -13.69 -9.36
C LEU A 347 17.41 -12.57 -9.06
N GLU A 348 16.87 -12.56 -7.85
CA GLU A 348 15.84 -11.62 -7.44
C GLU A 348 16.13 -11.02 -6.05
N CYS A 349 15.49 -9.91 -5.76
CA CYS A 349 15.42 -9.28 -4.46
C CYS A 349 13.98 -8.82 -4.25
N ASP A 350 13.37 -9.23 -3.13
CA ASP A 350 11.94 -9.06 -2.87
C ASP A 350 11.56 -7.58 -2.81
N ALA A 351 12.41 -6.74 -2.19
CA ALA A 351 12.20 -5.31 -2.16
C ALA A 351 13.48 -4.49 -2.31
N VAL A 352 13.41 -3.43 -3.11
CA VAL A 352 14.41 -2.35 -3.15
C VAL A 352 13.72 -1.08 -2.70
N ILE A 353 14.16 -0.53 -1.57
CA ILE A 353 13.65 0.75 -1.07
C ILE A 353 14.55 1.84 -1.62
N HIS A 354 14.01 2.70 -2.49
CA HIS A 354 14.77 3.75 -3.17
C HIS A 354 14.25 5.13 -2.81
N LEU A 355 15.08 5.95 -2.21
CA LEU A 355 14.76 7.32 -1.80
C LEU A 355 15.01 8.30 -2.94
N ARG A 356 14.32 9.45 -2.92
CA ARG A 356 14.49 10.51 -3.94
C ARG A 356 15.90 11.12 -3.98
N ASN A 357 16.68 11.00 -2.90
CA ASN A 357 18.07 11.44 -2.87
C ASN A 357 19.07 10.46 -3.52
N GLY A 358 18.56 9.36 -4.09
CA GLY A 358 19.32 8.31 -4.76
C GLY A 358 19.93 7.26 -3.82
N SER A 359 19.68 7.34 -2.52
CA SER A 359 20.05 6.26 -1.58
C SER A 359 19.05 5.12 -1.70
N TYR A 360 19.49 3.88 -1.54
CA TYR A 360 18.63 2.70 -1.60
C TYR A 360 19.12 1.60 -0.66
N GLY A 361 18.21 0.73 -0.26
CA GLY A 361 18.46 -0.47 0.52
C GLY A 361 17.85 -1.69 -0.14
N LEU A 362 18.48 -2.85 0.06
CA LEU A 362 18.02 -4.14 -0.48
C LEU A 362 17.42 -4.98 0.64
N VAL A 363 16.27 -5.59 0.39
CA VAL A 363 15.52 -6.36 1.40
C VAL A 363 15.09 -7.70 0.82
N GLU A 364 15.41 -8.77 1.54
CA GLU A 364 14.86 -10.12 1.36
C GLU A 364 13.88 -10.44 2.48
N VAL A 365 12.77 -11.06 2.16
CA VAL A 365 11.72 -11.43 3.12
C VAL A 365 11.74 -12.93 3.36
N LYS A 366 11.89 -13.34 4.61
CA LYS A 366 11.91 -14.75 5.01
C LYS A 366 11.09 -14.95 6.28
N LEU A 367 10.27 -15.99 6.35
CA LEU A 367 9.47 -16.26 7.57
C LEU A 367 10.34 -16.39 8.82
N GLY A 368 11.56 -16.93 8.69
CA GLY A 368 12.51 -17.09 9.78
C GLY A 368 13.27 -18.42 9.69
N GLY A 369 14.08 -18.67 10.71
CA GLY A 369 14.98 -19.83 10.77
C GLY A 369 16.33 -19.56 10.12
N ASP A 370 17.40 -20.10 10.75
CA ASP A 370 18.79 -19.80 10.39
C ASP A 370 19.10 -20.07 8.91
N ARG A 371 18.58 -21.18 8.36
CA ARG A 371 18.81 -21.54 6.96
C ARG A 371 18.26 -20.48 6.00
N LEU A 372 17.01 -20.04 6.20
CA LEU A 372 16.39 -19.04 5.31
C LEU A 372 17.05 -17.67 5.47
N ILE A 373 17.51 -17.31 6.67
CA ILE A 373 18.28 -16.10 6.92
C ILE A 373 19.61 -16.14 6.17
N GLU A 374 20.34 -17.27 6.20
CA GLU A 374 21.56 -17.45 5.44
C GLU A 374 21.34 -17.35 3.93
N GLU A 375 20.30 -18.00 3.42
CA GLU A 375 19.92 -17.94 2.01
C GLU A 375 19.61 -16.49 1.59
N GLY A 376 18.79 -15.76 2.37
CA GLY A 376 18.46 -14.36 2.11
C GLY A 376 19.67 -13.44 2.15
N ALA A 377 20.55 -13.60 3.14
CA ALA A 377 21.78 -12.82 3.24
C ALA A 377 22.74 -13.09 2.05
N HIS A 378 22.84 -14.34 1.60
CA HIS A 378 23.62 -14.70 0.42
C HIS A 378 23.06 -14.04 -0.85
N THR A 379 21.74 -14.10 -1.06
CA THR A 379 21.04 -13.47 -2.19
C THR A 379 21.33 -11.97 -2.22
N LEU A 380 21.12 -11.27 -1.10
CA LEU A 380 21.36 -9.82 -0.99
C LEU A 380 22.80 -9.43 -1.36
N LYS A 381 23.77 -10.17 -0.88
CA LYS A 381 25.19 -9.92 -1.22
C LYS A 381 25.46 -10.17 -2.70
N THR A 382 24.90 -11.25 -3.26
CA THR A 382 25.02 -11.55 -4.70
C THR A 382 24.40 -10.46 -5.56
N VAL A 383 23.26 -9.87 -5.14
CA VAL A 383 22.65 -8.75 -5.83
C VAL A 383 23.53 -7.51 -5.70
N ALA A 384 24.02 -7.20 -4.50
CA ALA A 384 24.87 -6.04 -4.25
C ALA A 384 26.17 -6.09 -5.08
N ASP A 385 26.81 -7.25 -5.18
CA ASP A 385 28.04 -7.46 -5.96
C ASP A 385 27.84 -7.26 -7.48
N LYS A 386 26.60 -7.39 -7.98
CA LYS A 386 26.28 -7.14 -9.40
C LYS A 386 26.01 -5.66 -9.72
N ILE A 387 25.92 -4.80 -8.71
CA ILE A 387 25.67 -3.38 -8.89
C ILE A 387 26.99 -2.67 -9.23
N ASP A 388 27.01 -1.96 -10.37
CA ASP A 388 28.16 -1.17 -10.82
C ASP A 388 28.25 0.12 -9.98
N THR A 389 29.03 0.06 -8.91
CA THR A 389 29.23 1.18 -7.97
C THR A 389 29.99 2.37 -8.56
N THR A 390 30.55 2.23 -9.77
CA THR A 390 31.10 3.38 -10.50
C THR A 390 30.01 4.29 -11.09
N LYS A 391 28.79 3.76 -11.24
CA LYS A 391 27.62 4.45 -11.83
C LYS A 391 26.49 4.73 -10.84
N MET A 392 26.51 4.04 -9.70
CA MET A 392 25.48 4.14 -8.68
C MET A 392 26.12 4.06 -7.29
N LYS A 393 25.46 4.62 -6.27
CA LYS A 393 25.91 4.46 -4.87
C LYS A 393 25.87 2.98 -4.48
N GLU A 394 26.68 2.61 -3.50
CA GLU A 394 26.48 1.34 -2.81
C GLU A 394 25.13 1.33 -2.08
N PRO A 395 24.50 0.15 -1.87
CA PRO A 395 23.31 0.06 -1.02
C PRO A 395 23.62 0.60 0.37
N SER A 396 22.73 1.42 0.92
CA SER A 396 22.88 1.94 2.29
C SER A 396 22.81 0.82 3.32
N PHE A 397 22.04 -0.23 3.04
CA PHE A 397 21.95 -1.42 3.87
C PHE A 397 21.49 -2.64 3.05
N LEU A 398 21.80 -3.83 3.59
CA LEU A 398 21.25 -5.11 3.18
C LEU A 398 20.46 -5.67 4.36
N MET A 399 19.21 -6.06 4.20
CA MET A 399 18.32 -6.48 5.29
C MET A 399 17.55 -7.75 4.94
N VAL A 400 17.68 -8.78 5.78
CA VAL A 400 16.74 -9.90 5.80
C VAL A 400 15.63 -9.55 6.78
N LEU A 401 14.42 -9.30 6.25
CA LEU A 401 13.23 -8.99 7.02
C LEU A 401 12.52 -10.30 7.39
N THR A 402 12.32 -10.53 8.69
CA THR A 402 11.85 -11.84 9.18
C THR A 402 10.54 -11.74 9.95
N GLY A 403 9.79 -12.85 10.02
CA GLY A 403 8.62 -12.98 10.90
C GLY A 403 9.01 -13.36 12.33
N THR A 404 9.86 -14.34 12.48
CA THR A 404 10.05 -15.07 13.75
C THR A 404 11.50 -15.08 14.28
N SER A 405 12.43 -14.31 13.69
CA SER A 405 13.77 -14.18 14.29
C SER A 405 13.64 -13.65 15.73
N PRO A 406 14.28 -14.25 16.73
CA PRO A 406 14.15 -13.83 18.13
C PRO A 406 14.81 -12.46 18.42
N TYR A 407 15.65 -12.00 17.51
CA TYR A 407 16.38 -10.74 17.67
C TYR A 407 16.48 -9.97 16.36
N ALA A 408 16.49 -8.63 16.47
CA ALA A 408 17.05 -7.76 15.46
C ALA A 408 18.57 -7.60 15.74
N TYR A 409 19.42 -7.80 14.73
CA TYR A 409 20.88 -7.70 14.87
C TYR A 409 21.55 -7.49 13.51
N GLN A 410 22.80 -7.02 13.55
CA GLN A 410 23.67 -7.01 12.39
C GLN A 410 24.60 -8.22 12.41
N ARG A 411 24.63 -8.95 11.30
CA ARG A 411 25.52 -10.09 11.08
C ARG A 411 26.97 -9.62 10.91
N LYS A 412 27.92 -10.55 11.08
CA LYS A 412 29.36 -10.27 10.86
C LYS A 412 29.69 -9.84 9.42
N ASP A 413 28.87 -10.22 8.46
CA ASP A 413 29.01 -9.85 7.05
C ASP A 413 28.30 -8.56 6.66
N GLY A 414 27.80 -7.81 7.64
CA GLY A 414 27.17 -6.50 7.48
C GLY A 414 25.66 -6.54 7.18
N VAL A 415 25.09 -7.71 6.90
CA VAL A 415 23.64 -7.86 6.63
C VAL A 415 22.86 -7.72 7.93
N TYR A 416 21.81 -6.90 7.92
CA TYR A 416 20.88 -6.79 9.03
C TYR A 416 19.84 -7.91 8.99
N VAL A 417 19.50 -8.46 10.14
CA VAL A 417 18.37 -9.36 10.35
C VAL A 417 17.38 -8.64 11.25
N VAL A 418 16.18 -8.37 10.73
CA VAL A 418 15.20 -7.54 11.43
C VAL A 418 13.84 -8.25 11.42
N PRO A 419 13.26 -8.57 12.59
CA PRO A 419 11.86 -8.97 12.65
C PRO A 419 10.95 -7.80 12.22
N ILE A 420 9.90 -8.09 11.44
CA ILE A 420 8.94 -7.06 11.01
C ILE A 420 8.26 -6.35 12.21
N THR A 421 8.10 -7.07 13.32
CA THR A 421 7.57 -6.56 14.59
C THR A 421 8.56 -5.70 15.39
N ALA A 422 9.76 -5.48 14.87
CA ALA A 422 10.73 -4.52 15.42
C ALA A 422 10.90 -3.29 14.53
N LEU A 423 10.36 -3.27 13.30
CA LEU A 423 10.61 -2.24 12.30
C LEU A 423 9.61 -1.07 12.39
N LYS A 424 10.10 0.16 12.16
CA LYS A 424 9.30 1.37 11.90
C LYS A 424 9.92 2.19 10.75
N ASN A 425 9.29 3.32 10.38
CA ASN A 425 9.80 4.31 9.44
C ASN A 425 11.08 5.03 9.91
#